data_74b32f0d27f11c18832bd4a18b05ebdb
#
_entry.id   74b32f0d27f11c18832bd4a18b05ebdb
#
_cell.length_a   1.000
_cell.length_b   1.000
_cell.length_c   1.000
_cell.angle_alpha   90.00
_cell.angle_beta   90.00
_cell.angle_gamma   90.00
#
_symmetry.space_group_name_H-M   'P 1'
#
loop_
_entity.id
_entity.type
_entity.pdbx_description
1 polymer ?
#
loop_
_entity_poly.entity_id
_entity_poly.type
_entity_poly.pdbx_seq_one_letter_code
_entity_poly.pdbx_strand_id
1 'polypeptide(L)'
;AYLDVQSITRGVIKRIGYTKSEYMFEADSCGVLSAIHDQSDDINRGVDRGNPEDQGAGDQGMMFGYASNETENYMPLALDLSHRILQKLADFRRDGAEIPYLRPDSKSQVTIQYSDNNKPERIEAIVVSTQHDDFNANDEVMLAKIKADIVNLVIPAVKADLPPNIQALFGHDIKYHITPTGKFVIGGQHGDTGLTGRKIIVDTYGGKGAHGG
;
A
#
# COMPACT_ATOMS: atom_id res chain seq x y z
N ALA A 1 25.60 -7.29 -16.88
CA ALA A 1 24.48 -8.25 -16.86
C ALA A 1 23.30 -7.65 -17.64
N TYR A 2 22.64 -8.46 -18.45
CA TYR A 2 21.41 -8.06 -19.15
C TYR A 2 20.20 -8.32 -18.28
N LEU A 3 19.30 -7.35 -18.17
CA LEU A 3 18.02 -7.49 -17.48
C LEU A 3 16.89 -7.21 -18.49
N ASP A 4 15.97 -8.13 -18.62
CA ASP A 4 14.74 -7.94 -19.41
C ASP A 4 13.75 -7.09 -18.61
N VAL A 5 13.91 -5.77 -18.73
CA VAL A 5 13.09 -4.77 -18.02
C VAL A 5 11.61 -4.90 -18.37
N GLN A 6 11.27 -5.25 -19.62
CA GLN A 6 9.88 -5.40 -20.03
C GLN A 6 9.21 -6.59 -19.34
N SER A 7 9.85 -7.75 -19.36
CA SER A 7 9.31 -8.96 -18.70
C SER A 7 9.19 -8.76 -17.19
N ILE A 8 10.17 -8.13 -16.56
CA ILE A 8 10.14 -7.82 -15.13
C ILE A 8 8.95 -6.88 -14.81
N THR A 9 8.80 -5.78 -15.57
CA THR A 9 7.72 -4.81 -15.38
C THR A 9 6.35 -5.46 -15.52
N ARG A 10 6.12 -6.23 -16.59
CA ARG A 10 4.85 -6.95 -16.82
C ARG A 10 4.58 -7.95 -15.71
N GLY A 11 5.60 -8.68 -15.25
CA GLY A 11 5.49 -9.61 -14.14
C GLY A 11 5.05 -8.92 -12.84
N VAL A 12 5.56 -7.72 -12.55
CA VAL A 12 5.14 -6.91 -11.40
C VAL A 12 3.68 -6.47 -11.53
N ILE A 13 3.30 -5.89 -12.68
CA ILE A 13 1.92 -5.44 -12.95
C ILE A 13 0.94 -6.60 -12.80
N LYS A 14 1.27 -7.78 -13.33
CA LYS A 14 0.46 -9.00 -13.23
C LYS A 14 0.31 -9.45 -11.77
N ARG A 15 1.40 -9.44 -10.99
CA ARG A 15 1.38 -9.78 -9.56
C ARG A 15 0.54 -8.79 -8.74
N ILE A 16 0.56 -7.50 -9.08
CA ILE A 16 -0.31 -6.49 -8.48
C ILE A 16 -1.78 -6.80 -8.77
N GLY A 17 -2.12 -7.37 -9.94
CA GLY A 17 -3.45 -7.82 -10.28
C GLY A 17 -4.10 -7.08 -11.46
N TYR A 18 -3.38 -6.24 -12.17
CA TYR A 18 -3.86 -5.65 -13.43
C TYR A 18 -3.71 -6.66 -14.56
N THR A 19 -4.70 -7.54 -14.70
CA THR A 19 -4.69 -8.69 -15.61
C THR A 19 -5.86 -8.70 -16.58
N LYS A 20 -6.73 -7.68 -16.54
CA LYS A 20 -7.92 -7.62 -17.39
C LYS A 20 -7.99 -6.27 -18.10
N SER A 21 -8.30 -6.31 -19.40
CA SER A 21 -8.42 -5.09 -20.23
C SER A 21 -9.54 -4.15 -19.76
N GLU A 22 -10.57 -4.68 -19.11
CA GLU A 22 -11.68 -3.89 -18.54
C GLU A 22 -11.22 -2.93 -17.42
N TYR A 23 -10.02 -3.14 -16.85
CA TYR A 23 -9.41 -2.20 -15.91
C TYR A 23 -8.78 -0.99 -16.60
N MET A 24 -8.84 -0.92 -17.94
CA MET A 24 -8.25 0.11 -18.80
C MET A 24 -6.72 0.19 -18.72
N PHE A 25 -6.11 -0.77 -18.04
CA PHE A 25 -4.67 -0.98 -17.91
C PHE A 25 -4.43 -2.44 -17.52
N GLU A 26 -3.52 -3.12 -18.21
CA GLU A 26 -3.20 -4.50 -17.88
C GLU A 26 -1.79 -4.90 -18.33
N ALA A 27 -1.26 -5.96 -17.74
CA ALA A 27 0.13 -6.37 -17.84
C ALA A 27 0.58 -6.72 -19.27
N ASP A 28 -0.27 -7.39 -20.06
CA ASP A 28 0.13 -7.94 -21.35
C ASP A 28 0.11 -6.89 -22.47
N SER A 29 -0.76 -5.87 -22.39
CA SER A 29 -0.92 -4.84 -23.42
C SER A 29 -0.37 -3.45 -23.08
N CYS A 30 0.03 -3.18 -21.84
CA CYS A 30 0.55 -1.87 -21.46
C CYS A 30 1.86 -1.55 -22.20
N GLY A 31 2.05 -0.27 -22.55
CA GLY A 31 3.33 0.21 -23.08
C GLY A 31 4.42 0.23 -22.00
N VAL A 32 5.61 -0.23 -22.35
CA VAL A 32 6.80 -0.15 -21.47
C VAL A 32 7.91 0.57 -22.24
N LEU A 33 8.32 1.74 -21.72
CA LEU A 33 9.44 2.51 -22.26
C LEU A 33 10.58 2.50 -21.25
N SER A 34 11.80 2.33 -21.72
CA SER A 34 13.00 2.36 -20.87
C SER A 34 14.03 3.32 -21.46
N ALA A 35 14.57 4.16 -20.59
CA ALA A 35 15.71 5.05 -20.89
C ALA A 35 16.87 4.78 -19.91
N ILE A 36 17.01 3.55 -19.46
CA ILE A 36 18.11 3.12 -18.58
C ILE A 36 19.38 3.02 -19.42
N HIS A 37 20.44 3.65 -18.95
CA HIS A 37 21.78 3.61 -19.56
C HIS A 37 22.83 3.53 -18.46
N ASP A 38 24.08 3.24 -18.84
CA ASP A 38 25.20 3.17 -17.92
C ASP A 38 25.46 4.53 -17.26
N GLN A 39 25.91 4.50 -16.02
CA GLN A 39 26.38 5.68 -15.30
C GLN A 39 27.67 6.18 -15.92
N SER A 40 27.95 7.50 -15.86
CA SER A 40 29.19 8.05 -16.31
C SER A 40 30.40 7.43 -15.58
N ASP A 41 31.50 7.19 -16.28
CA ASP A 41 32.72 6.60 -15.72
C ASP A 41 33.28 7.43 -14.55
N ASP A 42 33.11 8.75 -14.58
CA ASP A 42 33.60 9.65 -13.54
C ASP A 42 32.86 9.47 -12.22
N ILE A 43 31.55 9.28 -12.29
CA ILE A 43 30.72 8.99 -11.10
C ILE A 43 30.94 7.54 -10.65
N ASN A 44 31.01 6.59 -11.60
CA ASN A 44 31.16 5.18 -11.31
C ASN A 44 32.45 4.84 -10.57
N ARG A 45 33.53 5.60 -10.76
CA ARG A 45 34.77 5.47 -9.97
C ARG A 45 34.54 5.62 -8.46
N GLY A 46 33.57 6.40 -8.03
CA GLY A 46 33.21 6.57 -6.64
C GLY A 46 32.33 5.44 -6.12
N VAL A 47 31.64 4.73 -7.01
CA VAL A 47 30.66 3.66 -6.69
C VAL A 47 31.33 2.30 -6.68
N ASP A 48 31.97 1.92 -7.79
CA ASP A 48 32.62 0.62 -7.96
C ASP A 48 34.06 0.64 -7.43
N ARG A 49 34.30 0.02 -6.29
CA ARG A 49 35.59 0.05 -5.57
C ARG A 49 36.28 -1.31 -5.49
N GLY A 50 35.87 -2.27 -6.30
CA GLY A 50 36.52 -3.58 -6.37
C GLY A 50 36.13 -4.58 -5.27
N ASN A 51 35.96 -4.15 -4.02
CA ASN A 51 35.38 -4.99 -2.96
C ASN A 51 33.91 -4.71 -2.78
N PRO A 52 33.03 -5.73 -2.69
CA PRO A 52 31.59 -5.51 -2.45
C PRO A 52 31.28 -4.72 -1.16
N GLU A 53 32.11 -4.85 -0.13
CA GLU A 53 31.94 -4.15 1.15
C GLU A 53 32.34 -2.66 1.11
N ASP A 54 33.15 -2.28 0.11
CA ASP A 54 33.66 -0.91 -0.06
C ASP A 54 32.85 -0.10 -1.09
N GLN A 55 31.75 -0.67 -1.64
CA GLN A 55 30.94 0.00 -2.64
C GLN A 55 30.42 1.36 -2.15
N GLY A 56 30.55 2.37 -2.99
CA GLY A 56 30.06 3.71 -2.71
C GLY A 56 28.64 3.95 -3.23
N ALA A 57 28.12 5.15 -2.98
CA ALA A 57 26.87 5.64 -3.54
C ALA A 57 27.14 6.63 -4.68
N GLY A 58 26.24 6.65 -5.67
CA GLY A 58 26.33 7.55 -6.82
C GLY A 58 26.02 9.02 -6.50
N ASP A 59 25.51 9.32 -5.28
CA ASP A 59 25.18 10.65 -4.83
C ASP A 59 25.21 10.74 -3.30
N GLN A 60 25.13 11.95 -2.78
CA GLN A 60 24.95 12.25 -1.37
C GLN A 60 23.53 11.81 -0.92
N GLY A 61 23.37 11.55 0.36
CA GLY A 61 22.09 11.20 0.93
C GLY A 61 21.98 11.60 2.40
N MET A 62 20.76 11.88 2.83
CA MET A 62 20.43 12.06 4.24
C MET A 62 19.44 10.96 4.64
N MET A 63 19.83 10.15 5.64
CA MET A 63 19.05 9.00 6.10
C MET A 63 18.49 9.28 7.48
N PHE A 64 17.21 8.94 7.66
CA PHE A 64 16.53 9.01 8.94
C PHE A 64 16.09 7.63 9.36
N GLY A 65 16.47 7.22 10.57
CA GLY A 65 15.99 6.00 11.19
C GLY A 65 14.99 6.32 12.29
N TYR A 66 13.91 5.54 12.37
CA TYR A 66 12.91 5.60 13.42
C TYR A 66 12.46 4.20 13.79
N ALA A 67 12.28 3.95 15.09
CA ALA A 67 11.73 2.70 15.56
C ALA A 67 10.80 2.95 16.75
N SER A 68 9.75 2.14 16.85
CA SER A 68 8.77 2.16 17.92
C SER A 68 8.56 0.74 18.44
N ASN A 69 8.23 0.58 19.70
CA ASN A 69 7.87 -0.72 20.28
C ASN A 69 6.35 -0.99 20.23
N GLU A 70 5.63 -0.27 19.39
CA GLU A 70 4.18 -0.44 19.23
C GLU A 70 3.84 -1.74 18.49
N THR A 71 4.75 -2.21 17.62
CA THR A 71 4.59 -3.41 16.80
C THR A 71 5.83 -4.30 16.88
N GLU A 72 5.69 -5.57 16.54
CA GLU A 72 6.80 -6.53 16.53
C GLU A 72 7.90 -6.22 15.51
N ASN A 73 7.52 -5.53 14.41
CA ASN A 73 8.45 -5.09 13.35
C ASN A 73 9.02 -3.69 13.60
N TYR A 74 8.78 -3.11 14.79
CA TYR A 74 9.23 -1.78 15.21
C TYR A 74 8.70 -0.62 14.37
N MET A 75 7.65 -0.83 13.59
CA MET A 75 7.00 0.21 12.79
C MET A 75 5.89 0.90 13.58
N PRO A 76 5.56 2.18 13.25
CA PRO A 76 4.42 2.87 13.84
C PRO A 76 3.12 2.10 13.62
N LEU A 77 2.33 1.93 14.67
CA LEU A 77 1.13 1.10 14.65
C LEU A 77 0.10 1.54 13.60
N ALA A 78 -0.14 2.84 13.44
CA ALA A 78 -1.11 3.34 12.47
C ALA A 78 -0.71 2.98 11.02
N LEU A 79 0.58 3.06 10.70
CA LEU A 79 1.12 2.68 9.41
C LEU A 79 1.04 1.17 9.20
N ASP A 80 1.47 0.37 10.17
CA ASP A 80 1.43 -1.09 10.09
C ASP A 80 -0.01 -1.60 9.90
N LEU A 81 -0.97 -1.08 10.67
CA LEU A 81 -2.39 -1.45 10.51
C LEU A 81 -2.94 -1.07 9.14
N SER A 82 -2.60 0.13 8.62
CA SER A 82 -3.07 0.52 7.29
C SER A 82 -2.49 -0.38 6.18
N HIS A 83 -1.23 -0.79 6.28
CA HIS A 83 -0.62 -1.76 5.37
C HIS A 83 -1.29 -3.14 5.47
N ARG A 84 -1.53 -3.65 6.67
CA ARG A 84 -2.20 -4.96 6.89
C ARG A 84 -3.61 -4.98 6.31
N ILE A 85 -4.37 -3.88 6.40
CA ILE A 85 -5.68 -3.76 5.76
C ILE A 85 -5.55 -3.93 4.25
N LEU A 86 -4.60 -3.25 3.60
CA LEU A 86 -4.40 -3.35 2.14
C LEU A 86 -3.87 -4.73 1.72
N GLN A 87 -2.99 -5.35 2.52
CA GLN A 87 -2.54 -6.72 2.29
C GLN A 87 -3.72 -7.69 2.33
N LYS A 88 -4.57 -7.58 3.35
CA LYS A 88 -5.75 -8.44 3.50
C LYS A 88 -6.78 -8.23 2.37
N LEU A 89 -7.00 -6.99 1.93
CA LEU A 89 -7.81 -6.69 0.73
C LEU A 89 -7.25 -7.39 -0.52
N ALA A 90 -5.92 -7.36 -0.69
CA ALA A 90 -5.27 -8.04 -1.81
C ALA A 90 -5.42 -9.57 -1.73
N ASP A 91 -5.41 -10.15 -0.53
CA ASP A 91 -5.63 -11.58 -0.32
C ASP A 91 -7.07 -11.96 -0.68
N PHE A 92 -8.09 -11.26 -0.19
CA PHE A 92 -9.48 -11.46 -0.58
C PHE A 92 -9.70 -11.32 -2.09
N ARG A 93 -9.05 -10.34 -2.71
CA ARG A 93 -9.13 -10.15 -4.16
C ARG A 93 -8.53 -11.32 -4.94
N ARG A 94 -7.39 -11.86 -4.48
CA ARG A 94 -6.71 -13.01 -5.14
C ARG A 94 -7.47 -14.30 -4.96
N ASP A 95 -8.04 -14.52 -3.78
CA ASP A 95 -8.89 -15.66 -3.49
C ASP A 95 -10.21 -15.58 -4.29
N GLY A 96 -10.82 -14.40 -4.35
CA GLY A 96 -12.01 -14.10 -5.15
C GLY A 96 -13.31 -14.78 -4.70
N ALA A 97 -13.30 -15.52 -3.59
CA ALA A 97 -14.46 -16.28 -3.13
C ALA A 97 -15.51 -15.41 -2.42
N GLU A 98 -15.06 -14.59 -1.46
CA GLU A 98 -15.97 -13.82 -0.60
C GLU A 98 -16.24 -12.41 -1.14
N ILE A 99 -15.20 -11.75 -1.72
CA ILE A 99 -15.30 -10.39 -2.25
C ILE A 99 -14.78 -10.34 -3.70
N PRO A 100 -15.48 -10.95 -4.67
CA PRO A 100 -14.99 -11.14 -6.03
C PRO A 100 -14.87 -9.87 -6.87
N TYR A 101 -15.50 -8.79 -6.43
CA TYR A 101 -15.55 -7.52 -7.15
C TYR A 101 -14.38 -6.57 -6.84
N LEU A 102 -13.42 -6.95 -5.97
CA LEU A 102 -12.28 -6.11 -5.65
C LEU A 102 -11.32 -5.96 -6.84
N ARG A 103 -10.88 -4.73 -7.08
CA ARG A 103 -9.82 -4.37 -8.03
C ARG A 103 -8.54 -3.94 -7.31
N PRO A 104 -7.40 -3.84 -8.01
CA PRO A 104 -6.09 -3.69 -7.33
C PRO A 104 -5.86 -2.38 -6.59
N ASP A 105 -6.39 -1.25 -7.08
CA ASP A 105 -6.11 0.06 -6.48
C ASP A 105 -6.88 0.24 -5.16
N SER A 106 -6.17 0.60 -4.12
CA SER A 106 -6.79 0.83 -2.81
C SER A 106 -5.93 1.73 -1.93
N LYS A 107 -6.58 2.42 -1.00
CA LYS A 107 -5.95 3.31 -0.01
C LYS A 107 -6.52 3.00 1.36
N SER A 108 -5.68 3.10 2.39
CA SER A 108 -6.08 2.93 3.78
C SER A 108 -5.44 3.98 4.66
N GLN A 109 -6.17 4.39 5.69
CA GLN A 109 -5.68 5.26 6.75
C GLN A 109 -6.26 4.78 8.07
N VAL A 110 -5.43 4.74 9.11
CA VAL A 110 -5.85 4.42 10.47
C VAL A 110 -5.52 5.58 11.39
N THR A 111 -6.52 6.03 12.16
CA THR A 111 -6.35 7.07 13.18
C THR A 111 -6.39 6.43 14.54
N ILE A 112 -5.34 6.66 15.34
CA ILE A 112 -5.18 6.10 16.68
C ILE A 112 -5.14 7.24 17.70
N GLN A 113 -5.88 7.10 18.78
CA GLN A 113 -5.75 7.93 19.95
C GLN A 113 -4.60 7.44 20.81
N TYR A 114 -3.74 8.37 21.22
CA TYR A 114 -2.62 8.11 22.12
C TYR A 114 -2.82 8.85 23.45
N SER A 115 -2.34 8.25 24.54
CA SER A 115 -2.21 8.91 25.83
C SER A 115 -1.10 9.97 25.81
N ASP A 116 -1.04 10.79 26.85
CA ASP A 116 0.04 11.79 27.06
C ASP A 116 1.44 11.14 27.13
N ASN A 117 1.49 9.84 27.44
CA ASN A 117 2.73 9.05 27.48
C ASN A 117 3.03 8.33 26.16
N ASN A 118 2.42 8.75 25.06
CA ASN A 118 2.59 8.15 23.72
C ASN A 118 2.24 6.65 23.62
N LYS A 119 1.31 6.17 24.43
CA LYS A 119 0.80 4.78 24.32
C LYS A 119 -0.50 4.77 23.53
N PRO A 120 -0.67 3.86 22.58
CA PRO A 120 -1.92 3.72 21.83
C PRO A 120 -3.04 3.27 22.80
N GLU A 121 -4.18 3.94 22.77
CA GLU A 121 -5.32 3.68 23.66
C GLU A 121 -6.49 3.05 22.89
N ARG A 122 -6.79 3.55 21.69
CA ARG A 122 -7.86 3.02 20.85
C ARG A 122 -7.70 3.46 19.39
N ILE A 123 -8.31 2.68 18.50
CA ILE A 123 -8.49 3.07 17.10
C ILE A 123 -9.74 3.96 17.04
N GLU A 124 -9.55 5.21 16.60
CA GLU A 124 -10.61 6.21 16.47
C GLU A 124 -11.36 6.08 15.13
N ALA A 125 -10.61 5.93 14.03
CA ALA A 125 -11.20 5.84 12.71
C ALA A 125 -10.35 4.98 11.77
N ILE A 126 -11.04 4.32 10.84
CA ILE A 126 -10.44 3.58 9.72
C ILE A 126 -11.07 4.08 8.44
N VAL A 127 -10.23 4.54 7.51
CA VAL A 127 -10.62 4.92 6.17
C VAL A 127 -10.11 3.86 5.21
N VAL A 128 -10.96 3.36 4.33
CA VAL A 128 -10.59 2.46 3.22
C VAL A 128 -11.28 2.92 1.95
N SER A 129 -10.51 3.19 0.91
CA SER A 129 -11.01 3.34 -0.44
C SER A 129 -10.49 2.18 -1.28
N THR A 130 -11.36 1.50 -2.01
CA THR A 130 -10.96 0.39 -2.88
C THR A 130 -11.60 0.50 -4.24
N GLN A 131 -10.81 0.25 -5.27
CA GLN A 131 -11.30 0.05 -6.63
C GLN A 131 -12.11 -1.24 -6.68
N HIS A 132 -13.23 -1.22 -7.41
CA HIS A 132 -14.18 -2.33 -7.48
C HIS A 132 -14.86 -2.40 -8.85
N ASP A 133 -15.43 -3.55 -9.16
CA ASP A 133 -16.30 -3.72 -10.32
C ASP A 133 -17.58 -2.90 -10.16
N ASP A 134 -18.18 -2.51 -11.29
CA ASP A 134 -19.50 -1.91 -11.35
C ASP A 134 -20.56 -3.03 -11.34
N PHE A 135 -20.76 -3.65 -10.16
CA PHE A 135 -21.54 -4.88 -10.04
C PHE A 135 -23.01 -4.67 -9.70
N ASN A 136 -23.47 -3.43 -9.52
CA ASN A 136 -24.86 -3.11 -9.24
C ASN A 136 -25.26 -1.75 -9.87
N ALA A 137 -26.38 -1.72 -10.55
CA ALA A 137 -26.90 -0.50 -11.17
C ALA A 137 -27.29 0.59 -10.13
N ASN A 138 -27.51 0.22 -8.88
CA ASN A 138 -27.76 1.17 -7.78
C ASN A 138 -26.47 1.35 -6.97
N ASP A 139 -25.87 2.52 -7.10
CA ASP A 139 -24.60 2.86 -6.44
C ASP A 139 -24.72 2.81 -4.91
N GLU A 140 -25.85 3.19 -4.31
CA GLU A 140 -26.04 3.16 -2.85
C GLU A 140 -26.03 1.72 -2.31
N VAL A 141 -26.71 0.81 -3.02
CA VAL A 141 -26.73 -0.63 -2.67
C VAL A 141 -25.34 -1.22 -2.80
N MET A 142 -24.64 -0.87 -3.89
CA MET A 142 -23.28 -1.32 -4.13
C MET A 142 -22.30 -0.85 -3.03
N LEU A 143 -22.32 0.44 -2.72
CA LEU A 143 -21.46 1.03 -1.69
C LEU A 143 -21.79 0.49 -0.28
N ALA A 144 -23.07 0.27 0.02
CA ALA A 144 -23.48 -0.35 1.27
C ALA A 144 -22.93 -1.78 1.42
N LYS A 145 -22.96 -2.57 0.33
CA LYS A 145 -22.35 -3.91 0.32
C LYS A 145 -20.83 -3.85 0.50
N ILE A 146 -20.14 -2.99 -0.22
CA ILE A 146 -18.69 -2.81 -0.08
C ILE A 146 -18.33 -2.47 1.37
N LYS A 147 -19.06 -1.53 1.97
CA LYS A 147 -18.88 -1.17 3.38
C LYS A 147 -19.10 -2.36 4.31
N ALA A 148 -20.18 -3.09 4.11
CA ALA A 148 -20.50 -4.26 4.94
C ALA A 148 -19.40 -5.33 4.84
N ASP A 149 -18.95 -5.66 3.65
CA ASP A 149 -17.91 -6.68 3.42
C ASP A 149 -16.56 -6.26 4.02
N ILE A 150 -16.16 -5.02 3.88
CA ILE A 150 -14.91 -4.53 4.49
C ILE A 150 -15.00 -4.58 6.02
N VAL A 151 -16.08 -4.08 6.60
CA VAL A 151 -16.23 -4.02 8.07
C VAL A 151 -16.43 -5.41 8.69
N ASN A 152 -17.13 -6.31 8.00
CA ASN A 152 -17.51 -7.61 8.57
C ASN A 152 -16.56 -8.76 8.17
N LEU A 153 -15.77 -8.62 7.11
CA LEU A 153 -14.85 -9.66 6.64
C LEU A 153 -13.38 -9.21 6.76
N VAL A 154 -13.03 -8.07 6.14
CA VAL A 154 -11.63 -7.63 6.06
C VAL A 154 -11.10 -7.21 7.44
N ILE A 155 -11.80 -6.32 8.14
CA ILE A 155 -11.35 -5.81 9.45
C ILE A 155 -11.24 -6.92 10.49
N PRO A 156 -12.20 -7.84 10.66
CA PRO A 156 -12.05 -8.98 11.56
C PRO A 156 -10.89 -9.91 11.20
N ALA A 157 -10.64 -10.14 9.89
CA ALA A 157 -9.51 -10.94 9.45
C ALA A 157 -8.17 -10.27 9.78
N VAL A 158 -8.06 -8.94 9.63
CA VAL A 158 -6.88 -8.19 10.08
C VAL A 158 -6.72 -8.30 11.59
N LYS A 159 -7.80 -8.07 12.35
CA LYS A 159 -7.78 -8.15 13.82
C LYS A 159 -7.31 -9.52 14.32
N ALA A 160 -7.76 -10.60 13.69
CA ALA A 160 -7.40 -11.96 14.08
C ALA A 160 -5.90 -12.27 13.98
N ASP A 161 -5.21 -11.62 13.05
CA ASP A 161 -3.76 -11.80 12.83
C ASP A 161 -2.87 -10.93 13.75
N LEU A 162 -3.47 -10.15 14.65
CA LEU A 162 -2.76 -9.21 15.53
C LEU A 162 -2.56 -9.80 16.93
N PRO A 163 -1.52 -9.37 17.68
CA PRO A 163 -1.35 -9.76 19.07
C PRO A 163 -2.48 -9.19 19.96
N PRO A 164 -2.80 -9.85 21.11
CA PRO A 164 -3.95 -9.50 21.94
C PRO A 164 -4.01 -8.04 22.41
N ASN A 165 -2.87 -7.44 22.72
CA ASN A 165 -2.78 -6.04 23.13
C ASN A 165 -3.21 -5.07 22.03
N ILE A 166 -2.95 -5.38 20.76
CA ILE A 166 -3.39 -4.58 19.61
C ILE A 166 -4.85 -4.88 19.29
N GLN A 167 -5.29 -6.15 19.40
CA GLN A 167 -6.71 -6.50 19.23
C GLN A 167 -7.62 -5.73 20.20
N ALA A 168 -7.14 -5.46 21.42
CA ALA A 168 -7.89 -4.71 22.42
C ALA A 168 -8.17 -3.25 22.03
N LEU A 169 -7.40 -2.67 21.10
CA LEU A 169 -7.61 -1.30 20.60
C LEU A 169 -8.80 -1.19 19.63
N PHE A 170 -9.32 -2.32 19.13
CA PHE A 170 -10.51 -2.36 18.28
C PHE A 170 -11.78 -2.32 19.14
N GLY A 171 -12.17 -1.12 19.56
CA GLY A 171 -13.40 -0.87 20.30
C GLY A 171 -14.68 -0.97 19.43
N HIS A 172 -15.83 -0.69 20.03
CA HIS A 172 -17.13 -0.72 19.35
C HIS A 172 -17.48 0.59 18.65
N ASP A 173 -16.73 1.65 18.90
CA ASP A 173 -17.01 3.04 18.49
C ASP A 173 -16.12 3.52 17.34
N ILE A 174 -15.44 2.60 16.64
CA ILE A 174 -14.59 2.94 15.49
C ILE A 174 -15.43 3.56 14.37
N LYS A 175 -15.01 4.72 13.89
CA LYS A 175 -15.62 5.39 12.73
C LYS A 175 -15.08 4.80 11.44
N TYR A 176 -15.92 4.07 10.71
CA TYR A 176 -15.55 3.48 9.42
C TYR A 176 -15.96 4.39 8.27
N HIS A 177 -14.99 4.88 7.52
CA HIS A 177 -15.16 5.66 6.28
C HIS A 177 -14.73 4.78 5.10
N ILE A 178 -15.69 4.04 4.54
CA ILE A 178 -15.42 3.11 3.45
C ILE A 178 -15.87 3.75 2.13
N THR A 179 -14.95 3.87 1.18
CA THR A 179 -15.13 4.51 -0.12
C THR A 179 -15.94 5.83 -0.01
N PRO A 180 -15.48 6.77 0.83
CA PRO A 180 -16.28 7.93 1.25
C PRO A 180 -16.56 8.92 0.11
N THR A 181 -15.82 8.85 -0.99
CA THR A 181 -16.02 9.68 -2.18
C THR A 181 -17.01 9.08 -3.18
N GLY A 182 -17.56 7.91 -2.88
CA GLY A 182 -18.49 7.20 -3.76
C GLY A 182 -17.80 6.13 -4.61
N LYS A 183 -18.44 5.79 -5.73
CA LYS A 183 -18.03 4.75 -6.69
C LYS A 183 -16.59 4.92 -7.19
N PHE A 184 -15.82 3.83 -7.19
CA PHE A 184 -14.42 3.82 -7.61
C PHE A 184 -14.14 2.63 -8.53
N VAL A 185 -14.53 2.74 -9.78
CA VAL A 185 -14.37 1.68 -10.80
C VAL A 185 -13.09 1.85 -11.62
N ILE A 186 -12.76 3.09 -12.00
CA ILE A 186 -11.55 3.40 -12.75
C ILE A 186 -10.46 3.89 -11.80
N GLY A 187 -9.38 3.16 -11.73
CA GLY A 187 -8.23 3.45 -10.87
C GLY A 187 -6.91 3.04 -11.53
N GLY A 188 -5.85 2.90 -10.71
CA GLY A 188 -4.52 2.58 -11.20
C GLY A 188 -3.99 3.64 -12.16
N GLN A 189 -3.10 3.25 -13.05
CA GLN A 189 -2.40 4.15 -13.97
C GLN A 189 -3.32 4.87 -14.96
N HIS A 190 -4.45 4.29 -15.30
CA HIS A 190 -5.43 4.94 -16.17
C HIS A 190 -6.20 6.04 -15.44
N GLY A 191 -6.54 5.83 -14.16
CA GLY A 191 -7.24 6.82 -13.35
C GLY A 191 -6.36 7.94 -12.85
N ASP A 192 -5.14 7.63 -12.42
CA ASP A 192 -4.18 8.59 -11.88
C ASP A 192 -2.75 8.09 -12.08
N THR A 193 -1.92 8.87 -12.74
CA THR A 193 -0.53 8.51 -13.02
C THR A 193 0.37 8.81 -11.82
N GLY A 194 1.09 7.79 -11.35
CA GLY A 194 2.05 7.89 -10.27
C GLY A 194 3.49 8.07 -10.76
N LEU A 195 4.31 8.64 -9.90
CA LEU A 195 5.77 8.69 -10.05
C LEU A 195 6.43 8.10 -8.80
N THR A 196 7.56 7.44 -8.98
CA THR A 196 8.41 6.99 -7.85
C THR A 196 8.82 8.17 -6.98
N GLY A 197 8.84 7.99 -5.66
CA GLY A 197 9.21 9.04 -4.71
C GLY A 197 8.10 10.01 -4.33
N ARG A 198 6.86 9.84 -4.82
CA ARG A 198 5.73 10.69 -4.44
C ARG A 198 4.89 10.16 -3.27
N LYS A 199 5.29 9.04 -2.67
CA LYS A 199 4.65 8.43 -1.50
C LYS A 199 5.63 8.20 -0.35
N ILE A 200 6.60 9.10 -0.20
CA ILE A 200 7.73 8.97 0.74
C ILE A 200 7.29 8.81 2.20
N ILE A 201 6.14 9.36 2.60
CA ILE A 201 5.60 9.19 3.96
C ILE A 201 5.11 7.76 4.16
N VAL A 202 4.47 7.15 3.15
CA VAL A 202 4.05 5.74 3.17
C VAL A 202 5.26 4.81 3.12
N ASP A 203 6.26 5.16 2.33
CA ASP A 203 7.49 4.37 2.14
C ASP A 203 8.39 4.38 3.37
N THR A 204 8.17 5.28 4.32
CA THR A 204 8.97 5.46 5.52
C THR A 204 8.17 5.14 6.79
N TYR A 205 7.81 6.13 7.60
CA TYR A 205 7.28 5.93 8.94
C TYR A 205 5.86 6.49 9.15
N GLY A 206 5.12 6.80 8.09
CA GLY A 206 3.75 7.30 8.18
C GLY A 206 3.61 8.66 8.88
N GLY A 207 4.68 9.47 8.89
CA GLY A 207 4.73 10.77 9.55
C GLY A 207 5.17 10.75 11.02
N LYS A 208 5.43 9.58 11.62
CA LYS A 208 5.96 9.47 13.00
C LYS A 208 7.46 9.79 13.06
N GLY A 209 8.21 9.48 12.02
CA GLY A 209 9.61 9.81 11.87
C GLY A 209 9.86 10.76 10.70
N ALA A 210 10.99 11.45 10.70
CA ALA A 210 11.43 12.26 9.58
C ALA A 210 11.85 11.38 8.38
N HIS A 211 11.98 12.00 7.21
CA HIS A 211 12.48 11.38 5.98
C HIS A 211 13.45 12.32 5.27
N GLY A 212 14.27 11.77 4.38
CA GLY A 212 15.31 12.52 3.67
C GLY A 212 14.87 13.23 2.39
N GLY A 213 13.60 13.12 2.02
CA GLY A 213 13.04 13.72 0.80
C GLY A 213 12.66 12.74 -0.26
#